data_44b4e632d80d8552e40203f688fc8f63
#
_entry.id   44b4e632d80d8552e40203f688fc8f63
#
_cell.length_a   1.000
_cell.length_b   1.000
_cell.length_c   1.000
_cell.angle_alpha   90.00
_cell.angle_beta   90.00
_cell.angle_gamma   90.00
#
_symmetry.space_group_name_H-M   'P 1'
#
loop_
_entity.id
_entity.type
_entity.pdbx_description
1 polymer ?
#
loop_
_entity_poly.entity_id
_entity_poly.type
_entity_poly.pdbx_seq_one_letter_code
_entity_poly.pdbx_strand_id
1 'polypeptide(L)'
;MIVSWMTTNKCNLKCEHCYQDAADCDSRELTTVEGKAMIEQIARAGFKIMIFSGGEPLMRDDIFELVAHAAAQGLRPVFGSNGTLITDEVARKLKEAGACSMGISVDSLDAAKHDAFRGVEGAHADTLAGIEACKRAGLDFQIHTTVVNWNRNEICDITDFAQSIGAVNHSIFFLIPVGRGKYIEETSLKVLENEALLQDIMRKAAEVDIDVKPTCAPQFTRVADQLGIPTRYTRGCLAGLTYCVIGSEGIVRPCAYMTEDAGDVREQPFDEIWATSPVFERLRTQAYGGNCGECDHKEHCGGCRARAAYYHDGDYMAQDDYCAYGQKLGCKGA
;
A
#
# COMPACT_ATOMS: atom_id res chain seq x y z
N MET A 1 -13.96 -5.90 1.02
CA MET A 1 -12.67 -6.14 1.66
C MET A 1 -11.58 -6.27 0.60
N ILE A 2 -10.34 -6.00 0.98
CA ILE A 2 -9.16 -5.95 0.09
C ILE A 2 -8.09 -6.88 0.67
N VAL A 3 -7.45 -7.68 -0.16
CA VAL A 3 -6.27 -8.47 0.21
C VAL A 3 -5.12 -8.15 -0.74
N SER A 4 -3.92 -8.00 -0.21
CA SER A 4 -2.70 -7.98 -1.02
C SER A 4 -1.99 -9.32 -0.92
N TRP A 5 -1.53 -9.84 -2.04
CA TRP A 5 -0.64 -10.99 -2.07
C TRP A 5 0.73 -10.56 -2.59
N MET A 6 1.76 -10.79 -1.78
CA MET A 6 3.15 -10.63 -2.18
C MET A 6 3.55 -11.88 -2.97
N THR A 7 3.28 -11.87 -4.28
CA THR A 7 3.31 -13.06 -5.13
C THR A 7 4.68 -13.71 -5.27
N THR A 8 5.73 -12.92 -5.13
CA THR A 8 7.13 -13.33 -5.18
C THR A 8 8.03 -12.37 -4.42
N ASN A 9 9.17 -12.83 -3.95
CA ASN A 9 10.22 -11.99 -3.38
C ASN A 9 11.22 -11.47 -4.43
N LYS A 10 11.17 -12.00 -5.66
CA LYS A 10 12.01 -11.51 -6.76
C LYS A 10 11.66 -10.07 -7.13
N CYS A 11 12.70 -9.25 -7.36
CA CYS A 11 12.54 -7.91 -7.87
C CYS A 11 13.74 -7.54 -8.75
N ASN A 12 13.47 -6.84 -9.84
CA ASN A 12 14.48 -6.30 -10.74
C ASN A 12 15.03 -4.93 -10.29
N LEU A 13 14.46 -4.33 -9.22
CA LEU A 13 14.92 -3.07 -8.62
C LEU A 13 15.48 -3.28 -7.21
N LYS A 14 16.23 -2.28 -6.70
CA LYS A 14 16.88 -2.29 -5.39
C LYS A 14 16.51 -1.06 -4.55
N CYS A 15 15.22 -0.74 -4.48
CA CYS A 15 14.71 0.46 -3.83
C CYS A 15 15.19 0.58 -2.37
N GLU A 16 15.63 1.78 -1.97
CA GLU A 16 16.08 2.08 -0.60
C GLU A 16 14.95 1.92 0.43
N HIS A 17 13.73 2.27 0.06
CA HIS A 17 12.53 2.21 0.90
C HIS A 17 11.78 0.87 0.88
N CYS A 18 12.34 -0.18 0.27
CA CYS A 18 11.62 -1.45 0.10
C CYS A 18 11.24 -2.07 1.43
N TYR A 19 9.95 -2.13 1.72
CA TYR A 19 9.41 -2.72 2.95
C TYR A 19 9.50 -4.24 3.00
N GLN A 20 9.61 -4.90 1.85
CA GLN A 20 9.75 -6.36 1.71
C GLN A 20 11.19 -6.84 1.83
N ASP A 21 12.18 -5.94 1.69
CA ASP A 21 13.57 -6.32 1.47
C ASP A 21 13.74 -7.30 0.30
N ALA A 22 12.98 -7.02 -0.76
CA ALA A 22 12.90 -7.89 -1.93
C ALA A 22 14.26 -8.05 -2.62
N ALA A 23 14.60 -9.26 -3.02
CA ALA A 23 15.85 -9.62 -3.66
C ALA A 23 15.66 -10.81 -4.61
N ASP A 24 16.03 -12.02 -4.17
CA ASP A 24 15.91 -13.25 -4.93
C ASP A 24 14.65 -14.05 -4.55
N CYS A 25 14.31 -15.04 -5.37
CA CYS A 25 13.20 -15.94 -5.11
C CYS A 25 13.43 -16.74 -3.82
N ASP A 26 12.41 -16.79 -2.97
CA ASP A 26 12.37 -17.70 -1.84
C ASP A 26 11.81 -19.06 -2.31
N SER A 27 12.51 -20.15 -2.01
CA SER A 27 12.05 -21.52 -2.31
C SER A 27 10.74 -21.90 -1.60
N ARG A 28 10.31 -21.10 -0.63
CA ARG A 28 9.06 -21.28 0.12
C ARG A 28 7.87 -20.58 -0.52
N GLU A 29 8.04 -19.89 -1.66
CA GLU A 29 6.92 -19.20 -2.32
C GLU A 29 5.79 -20.19 -2.66
N LEU A 30 4.54 -19.71 -2.53
CA LEU A 30 3.37 -20.52 -2.89
C LEU A 30 3.45 -20.93 -4.36
N THR A 31 3.25 -22.22 -4.63
CA THR A 31 3.12 -22.73 -5.99
C THR A 31 1.86 -22.22 -6.66
N THR A 32 1.74 -22.38 -7.99
CA THR A 32 0.52 -22.03 -8.74
C THR A 32 -0.73 -22.70 -8.17
N VAL A 33 -0.61 -23.98 -7.77
CA VAL A 33 -1.72 -24.76 -7.19
C VAL A 33 -2.15 -24.19 -5.85
N GLU A 34 -1.19 -23.93 -4.94
CA GLU A 34 -1.46 -23.32 -3.63
C GLU A 34 -2.04 -21.92 -3.78
N GLY A 35 -1.48 -21.09 -4.71
CA GLY A 35 -1.99 -19.75 -5.01
C GLY A 35 -3.44 -19.76 -5.49
N LYS A 36 -3.81 -20.68 -6.39
CA LYS A 36 -5.20 -20.83 -6.84
C LYS A 36 -6.15 -21.25 -5.72
N ALA A 37 -5.74 -22.24 -4.91
CA ALA A 37 -6.55 -22.67 -3.77
C ALA A 37 -6.77 -21.54 -2.76
N MET A 38 -5.75 -20.75 -2.49
CA MET A 38 -5.83 -19.55 -1.64
C MET A 38 -6.78 -18.49 -2.24
N ILE A 39 -6.69 -18.22 -3.55
CA ILE A 39 -7.57 -17.27 -4.25
C ILE A 39 -9.04 -17.65 -4.09
N GLU A 40 -9.37 -18.93 -4.21
CA GLU A 40 -10.74 -19.45 -4.00
C GLU A 40 -11.21 -19.23 -2.56
N GLN A 41 -10.34 -19.44 -1.57
CA GLN A 41 -10.64 -19.20 -0.16
C GLN A 41 -10.87 -17.69 0.12
N ILE A 42 -10.08 -16.83 -0.48
CA ILE A 42 -10.24 -15.36 -0.40
C ILE A 42 -11.59 -14.92 -0.96
N ALA A 43 -11.99 -15.47 -2.12
CA ALA A 43 -13.28 -15.17 -2.73
C ALA A 43 -14.46 -15.65 -1.84
N ARG A 44 -14.36 -16.86 -1.26
CA ARG A 44 -15.35 -17.39 -0.30
C ARG A 44 -15.44 -16.55 0.97
N ALA A 45 -14.33 -16.00 1.46
CA ALA A 45 -14.30 -15.08 2.60
C ALA A 45 -14.98 -13.72 2.31
N GLY A 46 -15.42 -13.48 1.08
CA GLY A 46 -16.17 -12.29 0.68
C GLY A 46 -15.30 -11.08 0.34
N PHE A 47 -14.01 -11.27 0.12
CA PHE A 47 -13.13 -10.24 -0.42
C PHE A 47 -13.55 -9.88 -1.85
N LYS A 48 -13.25 -8.66 -2.29
CA LYS A 48 -13.64 -8.14 -3.61
C LYS A 48 -12.48 -7.66 -4.44
N ILE A 49 -11.42 -7.19 -3.80
CA ILE A 49 -10.23 -6.67 -4.47
C ILE A 49 -9.04 -7.50 -4.02
N MET A 50 -8.28 -7.99 -5.00
CA MET A 50 -7.03 -8.68 -4.78
C MET A 50 -5.90 -7.92 -5.45
N ILE A 51 -4.94 -7.49 -4.65
CA ILE A 51 -3.76 -6.76 -5.11
C ILE A 51 -2.62 -7.77 -5.29
N PHE A 52 -2.18 -7.94 -6.51
CA PHE A 52 -0.97 -8.68 -6.85
C PHE A 52 0.23 -7.74 -6.72
N SER A 53 1.11 -8.03 -5.78
CA SER A 53 2.30 -7.24 -5.48
C SER A 53 3.46 -8.19 -5.12
N GLY A 54 4.45 -7.72 -4.37
CA GLY A 54 5.57 -8.52 -3.92
C GLY A 54 6.87 -7.75 -4.05
N GLY A 55 7.94 -8.40 -4.50
CA GLY A 55 9.07 -7.75 -5.09
C GLY A 55 8.59 -7.04 -6.36
N GLU A 56 8.62 -7.74 -7.49
CA GLU A 56 7.93 -7.31 -8.71
C GLU A 56 7.04 -8.47 -9.21
N PRO A 57 5.71 -8.33 -9.19
CA PRO A 57 4.80 -9.42 -9.53
C PRO A 57 4.96 -9.94 -10.96
N LEU A 58 5.42 -9.08 -11.89
CA LEU A 58 5.66 -9.47 -13.29
C LEU A 58 6.90 -10.36 -13.46
N MET A 59 7.69 -10.58 -12.43
CA MET A 59 8.78 -11.55 -12.42
C MET A 59 8.34 -12.97 -12.05
N ARG A 60 7.05 -13.16 -11.75
CA ARG A 60 6.47 -14.47 -11.50
C ARG A 60 5.92 -15.06 -12.79
N ASP A 61 6.39 -16.25 -13.19
CA ASP A 61 6.10 -16.83 -14.52
C ASP A 61 4.62 -17.15 -14.73
N ASP A 62 3.89 -17.55 -13.69
CA ASP A 62 2.47 -17.94 -13.73
C ASP A 62 1.50 -16.79 -13.39
N ILE A 63 1.99 -15.53 -13.38
CA ILE A 63 1.19 -14.39 -12.91
C ILE A 63 -0.11 -14.20 -13.71
N PHE A 64 -0.08 -14.36 -15.03
CA PHE A 64 -1.28 -14.20 -15.88
C PHE A 64 -2.33 -15.27 -15.60
N GLU A 65 -1.89 -16.50 -15.30
CA GLU A 65 -2.77 -17.61 -14.93
C GLU A 65 -3.45 -17.35 -13.58
N LEU A 66 -2.70 -16.85 -12.60
CA LEU A 66 -3.23 -16.50 -11.28
C LEU A 66 -4.21 -15.35 -11.33
N VAL A 67 -3.94 -14.32 -12.15
CA VAL A 67 -4.83 -13.18 -12.39
C VAL A 67 -6.13 -13.62 -13.02
N ALA A 68 -6.06 -14.46 -14.08
CA ALA A 68 -7.24 -15.00 -14.75
C ALA A 68 -8.07 -15.86 -13.79
N HIS A 69 -7.42 -16.64 -12.94
CA HIS A 69 -8.10 -17.44 -11.92
C HIS A 69 -8.83 -16.53 -10.90
N ALA A 70 -8.18 -15.46 -10.41
CA ALA A 70 -8.79 -14.51 -9.49
C ALA A 70 -10.01 -13.81 -10.11
N ALA A 71 -9.90 -13.36 -11.36
CA ALA A 71 -11.01 -12.76 -12.09
C ALA A 71 -12.19 -13.75 -12.26
N ALA A 72 -11.90 -15.01 -12.57
CA ALA A 72 -12.91 -16.08 -12.68
C ALA A 72 -13.63 -16.37 -11.35
N GLN A 73 -12.97 -16.14 -10.19
CA GLN A 73 -13.59 -16.23 -8.86
C GLN A 73 -14.39 -14.97 -8.47
N GLY A 74 -14.53 -13.98 -9.37
CA GLY A 74 -15.27 -12.74 -9.13
C GLY A 74 -14.52 -11.70 -8.29
N LEU A 75 -13.21 -11.87 -8.12
CA LEU A 75 -12.35 -10.85 -7.55
C LEU A 75 -12.02 -9.80 -8.61
N ARG A 76 -11.63 -8.61 -8.17
CA ARG A 76 -11.06 -7.55 -9.02
C ARG A 76 -9.54 -7.57 -8.86
N PRO A 77 -8.78 -8.16 -9.80
CA PRO A 77 -7.34 -8.16 -9.76
C PRO A 77 -6.80 -6.74 -10.03
N VAL A 78 -5.97 -6.24 -9.14
CA VAL A 78 -5.21 -5.01 -9.31
C VAL A 78 -3.75 -5.26 -8.96
N PHE A 79 -2.85 -4.39 -9.40
CA PHE A 79 -1.42 -4.60 -9.23
C PHE A 79 -0.76 -3.48 -8.41
N GLY A 80 0.33 -3.84 -7.72
CA GLY A 80 1.36 -2.92 -7.27
C GLY A 80 2.68 -3.32 -7.94
N SER A 81 3.15 -2.53 -8.88
CA SER A 81 4.32 -2.80 -9.73
C SER A 81 5.25 -1.59 -9.79
N ASN A 82 6.53 -1.82 -10.04
CA ASN A 82 7.46 -0.75 -10.34
C ASN A 82 7.30 -0.20 -11.77
N GLY A 83 6.56 -0.91 -12.63
CA GLY A 83 6.22 -0.49 -13.99
C GLY A 83 7.25 -0.81 -15.06
N THR A 84 8.50 -1.11 -14.71
CA THR A 84 9.62 -1.22 -15.65
C THR A 84 9.54 -2.43 -16.58
N LEU A 85 8.75 -3.44 -16.23
CA LEU A 85 8.57 -4.66 -17.03
C LEU A 85 7.28 -4.66 -17.86
N ILE A 86 6.53 -3.56 -17.86
CA ILE A 86 5.26 -3.47 -18.59
C ILE A 86 5.54 -3.09 -20.05
N THR A 87 5.57 -4.08 -20.91
CA THR A 87 5.57 -3.90 -22.37
C THR A 87 4.14 -3.87 -22.93
N ASP A 88 3.95 -3.51 -24.19
CA ASP A 88 2.64 -3.59 -24.86
C ASP A 88 2.04 -4.99 -24.81
N GLU A 89 2.86 -6.02 -24.94
CA GLU A 89 2.44 -7.41 -24.85
C GLU A 89 2.00 -7.77 -23.41
N VAL A 90 2.77 -7.34 -22.40
CA VAL A 90 2.46 -7.56 -20.99
C VAL A 90 1.16 -6.85 -20.62
N ALA A 91 0.99 -5.58 -20.98
CA ALA A 91 -0.22 -4.81 -20.69
C ALA A 91 -1.46 -5.45 -21.35
N ARG A 92 -1.36 -5.90 -22.60
CA ARG A 92 -2.44 -6.62 -23.28
C ARG A 92 -2.78 -7.94 -22.59
N LYS A 93 -1.77 -8.77 -22.26
CA LYS A 93 -2.00 -10.04 -21.56
C LYS A 93 -2.64 -9.85 -20.18
N LEU A 94 -2.22 -8.82 -19.42
CA LEU A 94 -2.85 -8.48 -18.13
C LEU A 94 -4.32 -8.10 -18.30
N LYS A 95 -4.63 -7.26 -19.29
CA LYS A 95 -6.01 -6.89 -19.62
C LYS A 95 -6.87 -8.09 -19.99
N GLU A 96 -6.36 -8.97 -20.86
CA GLU A 96 -7.02 -10.20 -21.27
C GLU A 96 -7.21 -11.18 -20.10
N ALA A 97 -6.27 -11.26 -19.16
CA ALA A 97 -6.39 -12.04 -17.94
C ALA A 97 -7.40 -11.45 -16.94
N GLY A 98 -7.90 -10.24 -17.15
CA GLY A 98 -8.89 -9.61 -16.27
C GLY A 98 -8.33 -8.66 -15.24
N ALA A 99 -7.06 -8.21 -15.37
CA ALA A 99 -6.53 -7.14 -14.54
C ALA A 99 -7.35 -5.85 -14.73
N CYS A 100 -7.72 -5.23 -13.60
CA CYS A 100 -8.57 -4.04 -13.60
C CYS A 100 -7.77 -2.73 -13.56
N SER A 101 -6.61 -2.73 -12.89
CA SER A 101 -5.77 -1.53 -12.78
C SER A 101 -4.36 -1.87 -12.34
N MET A 102 -3.39 -1.06 -12.76
CA MET A 102 -1.99 -1.13 -12.37
C MET A 102 -1.64 0.03 -11.44
N GLY A 103 -1.19 -0.24 -10.21
CA GLY A 103 -0.51 0.75 -9.38
C GLY A 103 0.96 0.80 -9.78
N ILE A 104 1.39 1.93 -10.34
CA ILE A 104 2.72 2.11 -10.91
C ILE A 104 3.48 3.15 -10.09
N SER A 105 4.71 2.84 -9.75
CA SER A 105 5.51 3.64 -8.83
C SER A 105 6.20 4.82 -9.52
N VAL A 106 5.91 6.06 -9.09
CA VAL A 106 6.65 7.28 -9.49
C VAL A 106 6.91 8.11 -8.24
N ASP A 107 8.18 8.23 -7.82
CA ASP A 107 8.55 8.93 -6.58
C ASP A 107 9.10 10.34 -6.80
N SER A 108 9.47 10.68 -8.01
CA SER A 108 9.91 12.01 -8.43
C SER A 108 9.67 12.18 -9.93
N LEU A 109 9.46 13.42 -10.36
CA LEU A 109 9.43 13.80 -11.78
C LEU A 109 10.87 14.00 -12.32
N ASP A 110 11.85 14.12 -11.44
CA ASP A 110 13.27 14.10 -11.80
C ASP A 110 13.76 12.65 -11.91
N ALA A 111 14.17 12.26 -13.14
CA ALA A 111 14.60 10.90 -13.45
C ALA A 111 15.77 10.45 -12.57
N ALA A 112 16.76 11.32 -12.32
CA ALA A 112 17.93 10.95 -11.53
C ALA A 112 17.58 10.69 -10.06
N LYS A 113 16.65 11.46 -9.48
CA LYS A 113 16.16 11.23 -8.11
C LYS A 113 15.35 9.93 -8.02
N HIS A 114 14.46 9.70 -8.99
CA HIS A 114 13.67 8.47 -9.03
C HIS A 114 14.58 7.25 -9.15
N ASP A 115 15.50 7.25 -10.10
CA ASP A 115 16.43 6.15 -10.36
C ASP A 115 17.31 5.85 -9.14
N ALA A 116 17.85 6.89 -8.49
CA ALA A 116 18.63 6.74 -7.26
C ALA A 116 17.80 6.06 -6.15
N PHE A 117 16.56 6.51 -5.93
CA PHE A 117 15.68 5.96 -4.90
C PHE A 117 15.21 4.53 -5.21
N ARG A 118 15.09 4.19 -6.49
CA ARG A 118 14.76 2.84 -6.98
C ARG A 118 15.98 1.93 -7.14
N GLY A 119 17.20 2.52 -7.08
CA GLY A 119 18.48 1.81 -7.07
C GLY A 119 18.86 1.21 -8.44
N VAL A 120 18.27 1.68 -9.54
CA VAL A 120 18.58 1.25 -10.92
C VAL A 120 18.45 2.44 -11.87
N GLU A 121 19.51 2.73 -12.60
CA GLU A 121 19.55 3.76 -13.64
C GLU A 121 18.60 3.39 -14.78
N GLY A 122 17.82 4.36 -15.26
CA GLY A 122 16.84 4.19 -16.32
C GLY A 122 15.46 3.71 -15.86
N ALA A 123 15.30 3.38 -14.56
CA ALA A 123 14.02 2.91 -14.00
C ALA A 123 12.87 3.90 -14.26
N HIS A 124 13.12 5.22 -14.19
CA HIS A 124 12.12 6.24 -14.48
C HIS A 124 11.62 6.16 -15.92
N ALA A 125 12.54 6.08 -16.89
CA ALA A 125 12.19 6.01 -18.30
C ALA A 125 11.39 4.72 -18.62
N ASP A 126 11.84 3.58 -18.08
CA ASP A 126 11.15 2.29 -18.24
C ASP A 126 9.75 2.32 -17.60
N THR A 127 9.61 2.94 -16.42
CA THR A 127 8.32 3.11 -15.74
C THR A 127 7.36 3.94 -16.60
N LEU A 128 7.80 5.06 -17.17
CA LEU A 128 6.98 5.88 -18.06
C LEU A 128 6.60 5.13 -19.33
N ALA A 129 7.50 4.33 -19.91
CA ALA A 129 7.20 3.47 -21.04
C ALA A 129 6.11 2.43 -20.68
N GLY A 130 6.16 1.87 -19.47
CA GLY A 130 5.14 0.97 -18.95
C GLY A 130 3.77 1.63 -18.77
N ILE A 131 3.73 2.88 -18.31
CA ILE A 131 2.49 3.67 -18.24
C ILE A 131 1.88 3.85 -19.64
N GLU A 132 2.69 4.22 -20.64
CA GLU A 132 2.22 4.38 -22.00
C GLU A 132 1.73 3.04 -22.62
N ALA A 133 2.35 1.91 -22.26
CA ALA A 133 1.86 0.58 -22.65
C ALA A 133 0.47 0.29 -22.04
N CYS A 134 0.24 0.61 -20.78
CA CYS A 134 -1.08 0.49 -20.15
C CYS A 134 -2.14 1.33 -20.87
N LYS A 135 -1.80 2.58 -21.23
CA LYS A 135 -2.71 3.47 -22.00
C LYS A 135 -3.09 2.86 -23.34
N ARG A 136 -2.11 2.36 -24.11
CA ARG A 136 -2.37 1.72 -25.41
C ARG A 136 -3.23 0.47 -25.30
N ALA A 137 -3.07 -0.30 -24.20
CA ALA A 137 -3.88 -1.50 -23.94
C ALA A 137 -5.27 -1.16 -23.36
N GLY A 138 -5.57 0.08 -23.02
CA GLY A 138 -6.78 0.47 -22.30
C GLY A 138 -6.86 -0.15 -20.91
N LEU A 139 -5.73 -0.38 -20.26
CA LEU A 139 -5.62 -0.87 -18.89
C LEU A 139 -5.48 0.34 -17.95
N ASP A 140 -6.43 0.51 -17.06
CA ASP A 140 -6.41 1.61 -16.09
C ASP A 140 -5.13 1.54 -15.23
N PHE A 141 -4.62 2.71 -14.85
CA PHE A 141 -3.47 2.79 -13.96
C PHE A 141 -3.62 3.91 -12.94
N GLN A 142 -2.88 3.79 -11.88
CA GLN A 142 -2.76 4.76 -10.81
C GLN A 142 -1.28 4.98 -10.48
N ILE A 143 -0.95 6.16 -9.98
CA ILE A 143 0.42 6.47 -9.55
C ILE A 143 0.55 6.19 -8.06
N HIS A 144 1.65 5.55 -7.69
CA HIS A 144 2.05 5.28 -6.32
C HIS A 144 3.35 6.03 -6.01
N THR A 145 3.35 6.87 -4.99
CA THR A 145 4.52 7.65 -4.59
C THR A 145 4.84 7.39 -3.13
N THR A 146 6.08 7.03 -2.81
CA THR A 146 6.55 6.97 -1.43
C THR A 146 7.10 8.32 -1.01
N VAL A 147 6.54 8.89 0.07
CA VAL A 147 6.92 10.20 0.60
C VAL A 147 8.11 10.07 1.54
N VAL A 148 9.12 10.87 1.28
CA VAL A 148 10.30 11.12 2.10
C VAL A 148 10.60 12.63 2.14
N ASN A 149 11.53 13.07 2.96
CA ASN A 149 11.81 14.49 3.17
C ASN A 149 12.26 15.23 1.89
N TRP A 150 13.01 14.56 1.00
CA TRP A 150 13.56 15.21 -0.21
C TRP A 150 12.52 15.35 -1.35
N ASN A 151 11.45 14.52 -1.40
CA ASN A 151 10.42 14.63 -2.45
C ASN A 151 9.11 15.27 -1.96
N ARG A 152 9.00 15.64 -0.70
CA ARG A 152 7.75 16.18 -0.13
C ARG A 152 7.17 17.37 -0.90
N ASN A 153 8.04 18.21 -1.45
CA ASN A 153 7.63 19.40 -2.20
C ASN A 153 7.17 19.06 -3.63
N GLU A 154 7.43 17.86 -4.12
CA GLU A 154 7.05 17.37 -5.46
C GLU A 154 5.67 16.66 -5.43
N ILE A 155 5.10 16.36 -4.27
CA ILE A 155 3.91 15.49 -4.15
C ILE A 155 2.69 16.07 -4.88
N CYS A 156 2.45 17.38 -4.75
CA CYS A 156 1.35 18.04 -5.48
C CYS A 156 1.61 18.07 -6.99
N ASP A 157 2.84 18.30 -7.41
CA ASP A 157 3.23 18.29 -8.82
C ASP A 157 3.10 16.89 -9.43
N ILE A 158 3.44 15.84 -8.66
CA ILE A 158 3.21 14.44 -9.07
C ILE A 158 1.71 14.14 -9.18
N THR A 159 0.86 14.75 -8.35
CA THR A 159 -0.60 14.62 -8.49
C THR A 159 -1.09 15.26 -9.79
N ASP A 160 -0.61 16.46 -10.12
CA ASP A 160 -0.93 17.13 -11.38
C ASP A 160 -0.43 16.33 -12.60
N PHE A 161 0.78 15.80 -12.49
CA PHE A 161 1.33 14.88 -13.51
C PHE A 161 0.44 13.64 -13.66
N ALA A 162 0.07 12.96 -12.56
CA ALA A 162 -0.79 11.79 -12.60
C ALA A 162 -2.11 12.07 -13.33
N GLN A 163 -2.75 13.19 -13.02
CA GLN A 163 -3.96 13.62 -13.73
C GLN A 163 -3.68 13.87 -15.22
N SER A 164 -2.61 14.58 -15.55
CA SER A 164 -2.27 14.95 -16.92
C SER A 164 -2.04 13.76 -17.85
N ILE A 165 -1.53 12.65 -17.32
CA ILE A 165 -1.28 11.42 -18.06
C ILE A 165 -2.47 10.45 -18.08
N GLY A 166 -3.57 10.79 -17.39
CA GLY A 166 -4.79 9.98 -17.35
C GLY A 166 -4.80 8.87 -16.30
N ALA A 167 -4.02 8.99 -15.23
CA ALA A 167 -4.15 8.11 -14.07
C ALA A 167 -5.53 8.25 -13.42
N VAL A 168 -6.09 7.16 -12.90
CA VAL A 168 -7.38 7.19 -12.19
C VAL A 168 -7.26 7.54 -10.71
N ASN A 169 -6.05 7.44 -10.17
CA ASN A 169 -5.77 7.70 -8.76
C ASN A 169 -4.28 8.04 -8.54
N HIS A 170 -4.00 8.85 -7.52
CA HIS A 170 -2.67 9.00 -6.93
C HIS A 170 -2.68 8.52 -5.48
N SER A 171 -2.02 7.39 -5.20
CA SER A 171 -1.83 6.84 -3.86
C SER A 171 -0.50 7.28 -3.29
N ILE A 172 -0.51 8.03 -2.20
CA ILE A 172 0.66 8.66 -1.59
C ILE A 172 1.00 7.92 -0.30
N PHE A 173 2.08 7.16 -0.31
CA PHE A 173 2.51 6.29 0.79
C PHE A 173 3.50 7.01 1.68
N PHE A 174 3.16 7.23 2.93
CA PHE A 174 4.08 7.78 3.91
C PHE A 174 5.02 6.68 4.43
N LEU A 175 6.31 6.93 4.43
CA LEU A 175 7.32 5.96 4.80
C LEU A 175 7.05 5.35 6.18
N ILE A 176 7.07 4.03 6.24
CA ILE A 176 7.14 3.25 7.48
C ILE A 176 8.52 2.57 7.46
N PRO A 177 9.35 2.75 8.49
CA PRO A 177 10.75 2.33 8.47
C PRO A 177 10.91 0.83 8.76
N VAL A 178 10.40 -0.01 7.84
CA VAL A 178 10.53 -1.48 7.87
C VAL A 178 11.26 -1.99 6.63
N GLY A 179 11.74 -3.22 6.66
CA GLY A 179 12.59 -3.75 5.59
C GLY A 179 13.85 -2.90 5.38
N ARG A 180 14.19 -2.57 4.12
CA ARG A 180 15.27 -1.62 3.83
C ARG A 180 14.95 -0.18 4.24
N GLY A 181 13.66 0.19 4.32
CA GLY A 181 13.24 1.51 4.77
C GLY A 181 13.75 1.90 6.16
N LYS A 182 14.13 0.94 7.01
CA LYS A 182 14.77 1.22 8.32
C LYS A 182 16.13 1.89 8.21
N TYR A 183 16.83 1.72 7.09
CA TYR A 183 18.16 2.32 6.88
C TYR A 183 18.08 3.76 6.37
N ILE A 184 16.89 4.24 6.05
CA ILE A 184 16.60 5.61 5.64
C ILE A 184 15.54 6.27 6.53
N GLU A 185 15.37 5.80 7.77
CA GLU A 185 14.38 6.34 8.72
C GLU A 185 14.51 7.85 8.91
N GLU A 186 15.74 8.38 8.88
CA GLU A 186 16.04 9.81 8.98
C GLU A 186 15.43 10.64 7.84
N THR A 187 15.07 10.01 6.73
CA THR A 187 14.36 10.66 5.61
C THR A 187 12.85 10.76 5.84
N SER A 188 12.31 10.13 6.89
CA SER A 188 10.91 10.25 7.26
C SER A 188 10.57 11.70 7.61
N LEU A 189 9.36 12.13 7.24
CA LEU A 189 8.88 13.44 7.65
C LEU A 189 8.73 13.52 9.16
N LYS A 190 9.03 14.68 9.74
CA LYS A 190 8.72 14.95 11.13
C LYS A 190 7.21 15.18 11.30
N VAL A 191 6.70 15.04 12.52
CA VAL A 191 5.27 15.11 12.83
C VAL A 191 4.59 16.34 12.26
N LEU A 192 5.18 17.55 12.41
CA LEU A 192 4.60 18.78 11.88
C LEU A 192 4.71 18.89 10.36
N GLU A 193 5.77 18.35 9.76
CA GLU A 193 5.93 18.28 8.30
C GLU A 193 4.91 17.32 7.69
N ASN A 194 4.68 16.18 8.36
CA ASN A 194 3.64 15.23 7.99
C ASN A 194 2.24 15.86 8.01
N GLU A 195 1.92 16.61 9.07
CA GLU A 195 0.65 17.32 9.21
C GLU A 195 0.47 18.38 8.12
N ALA A 196 1.51 19.18 7.86
CA ALA A 196 1.46 20.23 6.83
C ALA A 196 1.27 19.60 5.44
N LEU A 197 2.03 18.56 5.10
CA LEU A 197 1.88 17.88 3.82
C LEU A 197 0.50 17.25 3.65
N LEU A 198 -0.07 16.65 4.70
CA LEU A 198 -1.44 16.12 4.63
C LEU A 198 -2.47 17.20 4.32
N GLN A 199 -2.31 18.42 4.90
CA GLN A 199 -3.18 19.54 4.56
C GLN A 199 -3.04 19.93 3.08
N ASP A 200 -1.82 19.99 2.56
CA ASP A 200 -1.57 20.34 1.15
C ASP A 200 -2.13 19.27 0.21
N ILE A 201 -1.93 17.99 0.51
CA ILE A 201 -2.50 16.88 -0.26
C ILE A 201 -4.03 16.94 -0.26
N MET A 202 -4.67 17.21 0.87
CA MET A 202 -6.14 17.28 0.92
C MET A 202 -6.69 18.48 0.15
N ARG A 203 -5.99 19.64 0.19
CA ARG A 203 -6.36 20.79 -0.67
C ARG A 203 -6.19 20.43 -2.15
N LYS A 204 -5.06 19.82 -2.54
CA LYS A 204 -4.83 19.35 -3.90
C LYS A 204 -5.89 18.34 -4.35
N ALA A 205 -6.31 17.44 -3.48
CA ALA A 205 -7.37 16.46 -3.77
C ALA A 205 -8.73 17.13 -4.10
N ALA A 206 -8.98 18.34 -3.61
CA ALA A 206 -10.18 19.11 -3.94
C ALA A 206 -10.07 19.89 -5.27
N GLU A 207 -8.87 19.98 -5.86
CA GLU A 207 -8.59 20.71 -7.10
C GLU A 207 -8.54 19.81 -8.33
N VAL A 208 -8.31 18.52 -8.16
CA VAL A 208 -8.11 17.55 -9.24
C VAL A 208 -9.30 16.62 -9.40
N ASP A 209 -9.47 16.07 -10.61
CA ASP A 209 -10.57 15.15 -10.94
C ASP A 209 -10.25 13.69 -10.63
N ILE A 210 -8.98 13.36 -10.35
CA ILE A 210 -8.55 12.00 -9.99
C ILE A 210 -8.68 11.79 -8.48
N ASP A 211 -8.81 10.55 -8.06
CA ASP A 211 -8.74 10.23 -6.63
C ASP A 211 -7.33 10.45 -6.06
N VAL A 212 -7.24 11.06 -4.89
CA VAL A 212 -5.98 11.23 -4.16
C VAL A 212 -6.11 10.57 -2.80
N LYS A 213 -5.20 9.63 -2.49
CA LYS A 213 -5.28 8.84 -1.27
C LYS A 213 -3.97 8.84 -0.49
N PRO A 214 -3.88 9.57 0.62
CA PRO A 214 -2.80 9.34 1.59
C PRO A 214 -2.91 7.92 2.18
N THR A 215 -1.81 7.17 2.12
CA THR A 215 -1.69 5.80 2.63
C THR A 215 -0.63 5.76 3.70
N CYS A 216 -0.80 4.96 4.75
CA CYS A 216 0.03 4.95 5.96
C CYS A 216 0.04 6.29 6.75
N ALA A 217 -0.88 7.18 6.43
CA ALA A 217 -1.12 8.44 7.13
C ALA A 217 -2.62 8.61 7.42
N PRO A 218 -3.23 7.76 8.25
CA PRO A 218 -4.67 7.73 8.50
C PRO A 218 -5.23 9.04 9.04
N GLN A 219 -4.38 9.92 9.55
CA GLN A 219 -4.71 11.28 9.99
C GLN A 219 -5.36 12.13 8.89
N PHE A 220 -5.21 11.75 7.61
CA PHE A 220 -5.84 12.46 6.49
C PHE A 220 -7.36 12.56 6.63
N THR A 221 -8.02 11.57 7.27
CA THR A 221 -9.47 11.61 7.48
C THR A 221 -9.86 12.77 8.40
N ARG A 222 -9.10 12.98 9.48
CA ARG A 222 -9.28 14.13 10.39
C ARG A 222 -8.94 15.45 9.69
N VAL A 223 -7.85 15.48 8.91
CA VAL A 223 -7.44 16.69 8.19
C VAL A 223 -8.50 17.10 7.17
N ALA A 224 -9.06 16.14 6.41
CA ALA A 224 -10.14 16.38 5.48
C ALA A 224 -11.37 16.98 6.18
N ASP A 225 -11.79 16.39 7.30
CA ASP A 225 -12.91 16.86 8.12
C ASP A 225 -12.67 18.30 8.62
N GLN A 226 -11.48 18.59 9.17
CA GLN A 226 -11.11 19.91 9.67
C GLN A 226 -11.05 20.99 8.56
N LEU A 227 -10.73 20.59 7.32
CA LEU A 227 -10.70 21.49 6.17
C LEU A 227 -12.06 21.58 5.46
N GLY A 228 -13.06 20.77 5.86
CA GLY A 228 -14.36 20.71 5.17
C GLY A 228 -14.26 20.11 3.76
N ILE A 229 -13.25 19.30 3.48
CA ILE A 229 -13.02 18.68 2.17
C ILE A 229 -13.67 17.30 2.15
N PRO A 230 -14.66 17.07 1.25
CA PRO A 230 -15.28 15.75 1.14
C PRO A 230 -14.28 14.72 0.63
N THR A 231 -14.29 13.54 1.22
CA THR A 231 -13.50 12.38 0.77
C THR A 231 -14.38 11.13 0.72
N ARG A 232 -14.16 10.29 -0.30
CA ARG A 232 -14.81 8.99 -0.37
C ARG A 232 -14.20 7.95 0.58
N TYR A 233 -13.06 8.26 1.15
CA TYR A 233 -12.36 7.39 2.08
C TYR A 233 -12.84 7.63 3.51
N THR A 234 -13.75 6.79 3.96
CA THR A 234 -14.39 6.93 5.28
C THR A 234 -13.53 6.45 6.45
N ARG A 235 -12.40 5.81 6.14
CA ARG A 235 -11.49 5.27 7.15
C ARG A 235 -10.02 5.37 6.72
N GLY A 236 -9.17 5.71 7.68
CA GLY A 236 -7.73 5.87 7.47
C GLY A 236 -6.99 4.53 7.45
N CYS A 237 -6.83 3.86 8.60
CA CYS A 237 -6.17 2.55 8.66
C CYS A 237 -7.17 1.42 8.49
N LEU A 238 -6.89 0.49 7.56
CA LEU A 238 -7.75 -0.66 7.23
C LEU A 238 -7.20 -2.00 7.75
N ALA A 239 -6.00 -2.00 8.34
CA ALA A 239 -5.29 -3.21 8.78
C ALA A 239 -6.14 -4.06 9.72
N GLY A 240 -6.37 -5.32 9.37
CA GLY A 240 -7.17 -6.29 10.12
C GLY A 240 -8.67 -6.01 10.19
N LEU A 241 -9.14 -4.90 9.64
CA LEU A 241 -10.57 -4.53 9.59
C LEU A 241 -11.22 -4.88 8.26
N THR A 242 -10.64 -4.40 7.17
CA THR A 242 -11.10 -4.63 5.80
C THR A 242 -9.95 -4.90 4.83
N TYR A 243 -8.73 -4.98 5.34
CA TYR A 243 -7.49 -5.22 4.61
C TYR A 243 -6.59 -6.19 5.37
N CYS A 244 -5.94 -7.08 4.65
CA CYS A 244 -4.80 -7.88 5.10
C CYS A 244 -3.82 -8.12 3.95
N VAL A 245 -2.67 -8.69 4.27
CA VAL A 245 -1.65 -9.11 3.31
C VAL A 245 -1.32 -10.58 3.50
N ILE A 246 -0.96 -11.25 2.41
CA ILE A 246 -0.41 -12.60 2.41
C ILE A 246 1.00 -12.53 1.82
N GLY A 247 1.98 -13.01 2.54
CA GLY A 247 3.36 -13.12 2.09
C GLY A 247 3.52 -14.11 0.94
N SER A 248 4.66 -14.08 0.26
CA SER A 248 4.95 -15.04 -0.81
C SER A 248 4.99 -16.48 -0.31
N GLU A 249 5.37 -16.65 0.93
CA GLU A 249 5.44 -17.90 1.67
C GLU A 249 4.08 -18.41 2.19
N GLY A 250 3.01 -17.60 2.15
CA GLY A 250 1.67 -17.96 2.60
C GLY A 250 1.27 -17.40 3.97
N ILE A 251 2.16 -16.69 4.65
CA ILE A 251 1.87 -16.08 5.96
C ILE A 251 0.93 -14.89 5.81
N VAL A 252 -0.15 -14.90 6.57
CA VAL A 252 -1.16 -13.82 6.62
C VAL A 252 -0.80 -12.81 7.70
N ARG A 253 -0.81 -11.51 7.36
CA ARG A 253 -0.54 -10.39 8.28
C ARG A 253 -1.58 -9.30 8.14
N PRO A 254 -1.81 -8.46 9.15
CA PRO A 254 -2.77 -7.36 9.06
C PRO A 254 -2.40 -6.30 8.02
N CYS A 255 -1.11 -6.07 7.82
CA CYS A 255 -0.57 -5.07 6.92
C CYS A 255 0.82 -5.49 6.43
N ALA A 256 1.20 -5.04 5.24
CA ALA A 256 2.51 -5.32 4.65
C ALA A 256 3.71 -4.75 5.46
N TYR A 257 3.43 -3.80 6.36
CA TYR A 257 4.42 -3.15 7.22
C TYR A 257 4.41 -3.69 8.67
N MET A 258 3.65 -4.74 8.95
CA MET A 258 3.57 -5.37 10.27
C MET A 258 4.20 -6.76 10.23
N THR A 259 4.77 -7.17 11.35
CA THR A 259 5.46 -8.47 11.51
C THR A 259 4.61 -9.53 12.19
N GLU A 260 3.46 -9.15 12.75
CA GLU A 260 2.57 -10.05 13.47
C GLU A 260 1.87 -11.02 12.52
N ASP A 261 2.22 -12.29 12.64
CA ASP A 261 1.61 -13.37 11.86
C ASP A 261 0.20 -13.68 12.38
N ALA A 262 -0.77 -13.60 11.50
CA ALA A 262 -2.17 -13.91 11.80
C ALA A 262 -2.52 -15.39 11.49
N GLY A 263 -1.70 -16.06 10.70
CA GLY A 263 -1.83 -17.48 10.33
C GLY A 263 -1.05 -17.81 9.06
N ASP A 264 -1.06 -19.09 8.67
CA ASP A 264 -0.42 -19.61 7.46
C ASP A 264 -1.48 -20.33 6.61
N VAL A 265 -1.64 -19.93 5.33
CA VAL A 265 -2.61 -20.53 4.40
C VAL A 265 -2.30 -21.99 4.03
N ARG A 266 -1.08 -22.47 4.33
CA ARG A 266 -0.71 -23.89 4.18
C ARG A 266 -1.21 -24.76 5.34
N GLU A 267 -1.38 -24.16 6.52
CA GLU A 267 -1.78 -24.86 7.74
C GLU A 267 -3.28 -24.74 7.99
N GLN A 268 -3.88 -23.60 7.62
CA GLN A 268 -5.26 -23.28 7.91
C GLN A 268 -5.91 -22.52 6.73
N PRO A 269 -7.18 -22.78 6.37
CA PRO A 269 -7.89 -22.04 5.34
C PRO A 269 -7.92 -20.53 5.62
N PHE A 270 -7.72 -19.71 4.57
CA PHE A 270 -7.69 -18.25 4.69
C PHE A 270 -8.96 -17.66 5.33
N ASP A 271 -10.12 -18.17 4.95
CA ASP A 271 -11.42 -17.71 5.49
C ASP A 271 -11.53 -17.97 7.01
N GLU A 272 -10.94 -19.05 7.50
CA GLU A 272 -10.85 -19.35 8.94
C GLU A 272 -9.83 -18.42 9.63
N ILE A 273 -8.62 -18.22 9.05
CA ILE A 273 -7.63 -17.26 9.56
C ILE A 273 -8.26 -15.88 9.69
N TRP A 274 -8.93 -15.40 8.65
CA TRP A 274 -9.58 -14.10 8.65
C TRP A 274 -10.66 -13.96 9.73
N ALA A 275 -11.42 -15.02 9.97
CA ALA A 275 -12.52 -15.01 10.92
C ALA A 275 -12.05 -15.09 12.39
N THR A 276 -11.02 -15.91 12.68
CA THR A 276 -10.75 -16.37 14.05
C THR A 276 -9.36 -16.01 14.58
N SER A 277 -8.48 -15.42 13.75
CA SER A 277 -7.13 -15.05 14.23
C SER A 277 -7.19 -14.03 15.34
N PRO A 278 -6.53 -14.28 16.49
CA PRO A 278 -6.48 -13.35 17.63
C PRO A 278 -5.89 -11.97 17.25
N VAL A 279 -5.00 -11.93 16.26
CA VAL A 279 -4.42 -10.68 15.76
C VAL A 279 -5.49 -9.81 15.11
N PHE A 280 -6.34 -10.39 14.28
CA PHE A 280 -7.46 -9.67 13.66
C PHE A 280 -8.55 -9.33 14.66
N GLU A 281 -8.87 -10.23 15.58
CA GLU A 281 -9.85 -9.96 16.65
C GLU A 281 -9.40 -8.77 17.49
N ARG A 282 -8.14 -8.73 17.92
CA ARG A 282 -7.59 -7.61 18.70
C ARG A 282 -7.67 -6.28 17.94
N LEU A 283 -7.32 -6.24 16.64
CA LEU A 283 -7.46 -5.03 15.81
C LEU A 283 -8.92 -4.56 15.67
N ARG A 284 -9.86 -5.50 15.56
CA ARG A 284 -11.29 -5.22 15.42
C ARG A 284 -11.91 -4.63 16.68
N THR A 285 -11.32 -4.84 17.86
CA THR A 285 -11.79 -4.17 19.10
C THR A 285 -11.63 -2.66 19.04
N GLN A 286 -10.63 -2.15 18.27
CA GLN A 286 -10.25 -0.74 18.19
C GLN A 286 -9.96 -0.12 19.57
N ALA A 287 -9.61 -0.94 20.54
CA ALA A 287 -9.21 -0.52 21.88
C ALA A 287 -7.77 -0.01 21.87
N TYR A 288 -7.55 1.08 21.13
CA TYR A 288 -6.23 1.68 20.99
C TYR A 288 -5.76 2.33 22.30
N GLY A 289 -4.44 2.29 22.54
CA GLY A 289 -3.81 2.93 23.69
C GLY A 289 -3.53 4.42 23.46
N GLY A 290 -3.18 5.10 24.55
CA GLY A 290 -2.73 6.49 24.55
C GLY A 290 -3.69 7.46 23.85
N ASN A 291 -3.13 8.48 23.25
CA ASN A 291 -3.90 9.53 22.54
C ASN A 291 -4.86 8.99 21.46
N CYS A 292 -4.53 7.87 20.81
CA CYS A 292 -5.42 7.27 19.81
C CYS A 292 -6.70 6.70 20.45
N GLY A 293 -6.62 6.15 21.65
CA GLY A 293 -7.77 5.59 22.38
C GLY A 293 -8.76 6.64 22.87
N GLU A 294 -8.27 7.83 23.25
CA GLU A 294 -9.05 8.95 23.77
C GLU A 294 -9.50 9.93 22.69
N CYS A 295 -9.08 9.71 21.42
CA CYS A 295 -9.28 10.64 20.32
C CYS A 295 -10.72 10.59 19.79
N ASP A 296 -11.34 11.74 19.57
CA ASP A 296 -12.67 11.86 18.96
C ASP A 296 -12.72 11.33 17.50
N HIS A 297 -11.56 11.28 16.82
CA HIS A 297 -11.43 10.77 15.45
C HIS A 297 -11.05 9.28 15.37
N LYS A 298 -10.99 8.53 16.48
CA LYS A 298 -10.47 7.16 16.50
C LYS A 298 -11.17 6.19 15.56
N GLU A 299 -12.48 6.34 15.37
CA GLU A 299 -13.28 5.46 14.52
C GLU A 299 -12.97 5.62 13.03
N HIS A 300 -12.64 6.83 12.60
CA HIS A 300 -12.32 7.16 11.21
C HIS A 300 -10.82 7.11 10.91
N CYS A 301 -9.97 7.54 11.85
CA CYS A 301 -8.52 7.58 11.70
C CYS A 301 -7.88 6.26 12.15
N GLY A 302 -7.96 5.95 13.44
CA GLY A 302 -7.36 4.78 14.07
C GLY A 302 -5.83 4.81 14.22
N GLY A 303 -5.13 5.85 13.76
CA GLY A 303 -3.66 5.90 13.69
C GLY A 303 -3.07 4.80 12.78
N CYS A 304 -1.83 4.91 12.35
CA CYS A 304 -1.16 3.86 11.58
C CYS A 304 -0.72 2.73 12.51
N ARG A 305 -1.33 1.54 12.39
CA ARG A 305 -1.04 0.39 13.28
C ARG A 305 0.35 -0.18 13.08
N ALA A 306 0.89 -0.09 11.86
CA ALA A 306 2.26 -0.50 11.58
C ALA A 306 3.28 0.46 12.22
N ARG A 307 3.02 1.77 12.18
CA ARG A 307 3.88 2.76 12.84
C ARG A 307 3.78 2.64 14.37
N ALA A 308 2.58 2.42 14.90
CA ALA A 308 2.40 2.13 16.32
C ALA A 308 3.25 0.92 16.74
N ALA A 309 3.16 -0.20 16.01
CA ALA A 309 3.97 -1.39 16.29
C ALA A 309 5.48 -1.08 16.23
N TYR A 310 5.93 -0.34 15.21
CA TYR A 310 7.36 -0.04 15.03
C TYR A 310 7.97 0.75 16.20
N TYR A 311 7.26 1.80 16.67
CA TYR A 311 7.77 2.67 17.74
C TYR A 311 7.42 2.21 19.17
N HIS A 312 6.63 1.15 19.31
CA HIS A 312 6.20 0.61 20.62
C HIS A 312 6.45 -0.90 20.74
N ASP A 313 7.64 -1.36 20.33
CA ASP A 313 8.13 -2.74 20.55
C ASP A 313 7.14 -3.85 20.13
N GLY A 314 6.44 -3.64 18.98
CA GLY A 314 5.45 -4.56 18.44
C GLY A 314 4.01 -4.32 18.92
N ASP A 315 3.75 -3.38 19.83
CA ASP A 315 2.37 -3.09 20.23
C ASP A 315 1.61 -2.28 19.19
N TYR A 316 0.98 -2.99 18.26
CA TYR A 316 0.15 -2.39 17.21
C TYR A 316 -1.14 -1.75 17.72
N MET A 317 -1.48 -1.88 19.03
CA MET A 317 -2.61 -1.17 19.64
C MET A 317 -2.18 0.11 20.34
N ALA A 318 -0.88 0.40 20.46
CA ALA A 318 -0.37 1.64 21.00
C ALA A 318 -0.81 2.86 20.18
N GLN A 319 -0.53 4.06 20.64
CA GLN A 319 -0.77 5.30 19.89
C GLN A 319 0.14 5.39 18.65
N ASP A 320 -0.28 6.17 17.65
CA ASP A 320 0.56 6.56 16.51
C ASP A 320 1.24 7.91 16.83
N ASP A 321 2.55 7.88 17.11
CA ASP A 321 3.32 9.05 17.54
C ASP A 321 3.50 10.12 16.44
N TYR A 322 3.16 9.80 15.20
CA TYR A 322 3.20 10.76 14.09
C TYR A 322 1.91 11.60 13.96
N CYS A 323 1.16 11.75 15.03
CA CYS A 323 -0.06 12.55 15.07
C CYS A 323 0.17 13.89 15.80
N ALA A 324 0.17 14.99 15.04
CA ALA A 324 0.27 16.35 15.59
C ALA A 324 -0.91 16.71 16.51
N TYR A 325 -2.11 16.15 16.24
CA TYR A 325 -3.32 16.38 17.06
C TYR A 325 -3.18 15.73 18.44
N GLY A 326 -2.65 14.52 18.51
CA GLY A 326 -2.42 13.82 19.79
C GLY A 326 -1.40 14.54 20.67
N GLN A 327 -0.38 15.19 20.10
CA GLN A 327 0.59 15.98 20.87
C GLN A 327 -0.03 17.21 21.53
N LYS A 328 -1.08 17.81 20.92
CA LYS A 328 -1.82 18.94 21.52
C LYS A 328 -2.75 18.52 22.66
N LEU A 329 -3.26 17.29 22.65
CA LEU A 329 -4.08 16.75 23.74
C LEU A 329 -3.26 16.45 25.00
N GLY A 330 -2.00 16.02 24.83
CA GLY A 330 -1.07 15.79 25.94
C GLY A 330 -0.69 17.05 26.73
N CYS A 331 -0.93 18.25 26.22
CA CYS A 331 -0.70 19.52 26.91
C CYS A 331 -1.86 19.96 27.84
N LYS A 332 -2.87 19.15 28.06
CA LYS A 332 -3.98 19.44 29.01
C LYS A 332 -3.69 18.99 30.46
N GLY A 333 -2.42 18.78 30.82
CA GLY A 333 -2.01 18.36 32.17
C GLY A 333 -0.62 18.82 32.55
N ALA A 334 -0.39 20.14 32.64
CA ALA A 334 0.69 20.74 33.41
C ALA A 334 0.18 22.04 34.05
#